data_8d3ed8152e735ecdb1dd45c5b7e98923
#
_entry.id   8d3ed8152e735ecdb1dd45c5b7e98923
#
_cell.length_a   1.000
_cell.length_b   1.000
_cell.length_c   1.000
_cell.angle_alpha   90.00
_cell.angle_beta   90.00
_cell.angle_gamma   90.00
#
_symmetry.space_group_name_H-M   'P 1'
#
loop_
_entity.id
_entity.type
_entity.pdbx_description
1 polymer ?
#
loop_
_entity_poly.entity_id
_entity_poly.type
_entity_poly.pdbx_seq_one_letter_code
_entity_poly.pdbx_strand_id
1 'polypeptide(L)'
;RAKIMAYVAQNEVTEYDYTGLEFITMGRAAHLGIFARPSKENEEIARIYTKKLEIEYLEERFITQMSGGQKQMCMIARAMAAQPKMIIFDEPTSALDFGNQYKFLRTVKWLKELGYSVVLTTHNPDFAVLLGGYVALVKGDGEVGFGTVDEIIRSENLSQLYGLNLNVSYIDEVKRNCCLTYPL
;
A
#
# COMPACT_ATOMS: atom_id res chain seq x y z
N ARG A 1 9.44 -17.47 -4.23
CA ARG A 1 9.08 -16.35 -3.33
C ARG A 1 8.07 -15.41 -3.99
N ALA A 2 8.31 -14.92 -5.21
CA ALA A 2 7.44 -13.96 -5.91
C ALA A 2 5.99 -14.43 -6.19
N LYS A 3 5.70 -15.74 -6.17
CA LYS A 3 4.33 -16.30 -6.24
C LYS A 3 3.57 -16.25 -4.92
N ILE A 4 4.26 -15.97 -3.80
CA ILE A 4 3.65 -15.93 -2.47
C ILE A 4 3.48 -14.48 -2.01
N MET A 5 4.42 -13.62 -2.35
CA MET A 5 4.52 -12.27 -1.82
C MET A 5 4.90 -11.29 -2.93
N ALA A 6 4.13 -10.21 -3.05
CA ALA A 6 4.46 -9.06 -3.88
C ALA A 6 4.93 -7.91 -2.98
N TYR A 7 5.94 -7.18 -3.44
CA TYR A 7 6.47 -6.00 -2.75
C TYR A 7 6.29 -4.76 -3.63
N VAL A 8 5.76 -3.73 -3.05
CA VAL A 8 5.56 -2.42 -3.67
C VAL A 8 6.43 -1.41 -2.93
N ALA A 9 7.52 -0.99 -3.57
CA ALA A 9 8.49 -0.06 -3.02
C ALA A 9 7.95 1.37 -2.95
N GLN A 10 8.50 2.18 -2.04
CA GLN A 10 8.15 3.59 -1.84
C GLN A 10 8.35 4.44 -3.10
N ASN A 11 9.49 4.28 -3.77
CA ASN A 11 9.86 5.02 -4.97
C ASN A 11 10.30 4.05 -6.06
N GLU A 12 9.39 3.65 -6.91
CA GLU A 12 9.75 2.91 -8.10
C GLU A 12 9.92 3.88 -9.26
N VAL A 13 11.16 4.21 -9.57
CA VAL A 13 11.50 5.04 -10.74
C VAL A 13 11.57 4.11 -11.94
N THR A 14 10.63 4.24 -12.85
CA THR A 14 10.74 3.65 -14.18
C THR A 14 11.41 4.67 -15.10
N GLU A 15 12.62 4.39 -15.55
CA GLU A 15 13.35 5.20 -16.54
C GLU A 15 12.85 4.92 -17.97
N TYR A 16 12.06 3.87 -18.15
CA TYR A 16 11.56 3.43 -19.45
C TYR A 16 10.10 3.82 -19.65
N ASP A 17 9.75 4.17 -20.88
CA ASP A 17 8.40 4.50 -21.30
C ASP A 17 7.55 3.24 -21.53
N TYR A 18 7.13 2.61 -20.44
CA TYR A 18 6.14 1.54 -20.49
C TYR A 18 4.73 2.11 -20.45
N THR A 19 3.83 1.51 -21.20
CA THR A 19 2.39 1.75 -21.03
C THR A 19 1.92 1.17 -19.69
N GLY A 20 0.76 1.62 -19.19
CA GLY A 20 0.18 1.08 -17.96
C GLY A 20 -0.02 -0.42 -18.03
N LEU A 21 -0.51 -0.94 -19.18
CA LEU A 21 -0.73 -2.37 -19.37
C LEU A 21 0.59 -3.15 -19.36
N GLU A 22 1.61 -2.70 -20.09
CA GLU A 22 2.93 -3.32 -20.10
C GLU A 22 3.51 -3.38 -18.68
N PHE A 23 3.45 -2.27 -17.95
CA PHE A 23 3.95 -2.18 -16.58
C PHE A 23 3.21 -3.16 -15.64
N ILE A 24 1.89 -3.25 -15.74
CA ILE A 24 1.09 -4.17 -14.93
C ILE A 24 1.39 -5.63 -15.32
N THR A 25 1.57 -5.90 -16.61
CA THR A 25 1.91 -7.24 -17.11
C THR A 25 3.25 -7.74 -16.58
N MET A 26 4.20 -6.86 -16.24
CA MET A 26 5.46 -7.25 -15.57
C MET A 26 5.23 -7.97 -14.23
N GLY A 27 4.09 -7.76 -13.57
CA GLY A 27 3.69 -8.53 -12.39
C GLY A 27 3.62 -10.04 -12.65
N ARG A 28 3.46 -10.45 -13.91
CA ARG A 28 3.44 -11.86 -14.32
C ARG A 28 4.83 -12.50 -14.41
N ALA A 29 5.91 -11.72 -14.28
CA ALA A 29 7.28 -12.23 -14.42
C ALA A 29 7.58 -13.46 -13.54
N ALA A 30 7.00 -13.53 -12.33
CA ALA A 30 7.14 -14.68 -11.43
C ALA A 30 6.54 -15.99 -11.97
N HIS A 31 5.69 -15.91 -12.99
CA HIS A 31 5.00 -17.04 -13.62
C HIS A 31 5.63 -17.44 -14.96
N LEU A 32 6.62 -16.68 -15.42
CA LEU A 32 7.32 -16.91 -16.68
C LEU A 32 8.61 -17.72 -16.46
N GLY A 33 9.04 -18.45 -17.50
CA GLY A 33 10.39 -19.00 -17.55
C GLY A 33 11.44 -17.90 -17.72
N ILE A 34 12.71 -18.20 -17.43
CA ILE A 34 13.83 -17.24 -17.40
C ILE A 34 13.97 -16.45 -18.72
N PHE A 35 13.66 -17.04 -19.86
CA PHE A 35 13.76 -16.42 -21.19
C PHE A 35 12.40 -16.18 -21.85
N ALA A 36 11.29 -16.42 -21.13
CA ALA A 36 9.97 -16.26 -21.69
C ALA A 36 9.53 -14.79 -21.67
N ARG A 37 8.88 -14.36 -22.74
CA ARG A 37 8.20 -13.06 -22.80
C ARG A 37 6.75 -13.21 -22.32
N PRO A 38 6.14 -12.18 -21.78
CA PRO A 38 4.71 -12.20 -21.48
C PRO A 38 3.90 -12.57 -22.73
N SER A 39 2.94 -13.47 -22.55
CA SER A 39 1.99 -13.89 -23.59
C SER A 39 0.72 -13.05 -23.52
N LYS A 40 -0.15 -13.17 -24.53
CA LYS A 40 -1.49 -12.56 -24.50
C LYS A 40 -2.28 -12.96 -23.27
N GLU A 41 -2.14 -14.19 -22.78
CA GLU A 41 -2.78 -14.65 -21.54
C GLU A 41 -2.33 -13.83 -20.32
N ASN A 42 -1.04 -13.46 -20.24
CA ASN A 42 -0.53 -12.60 -19.17
C ASN A 42 -1.07 -11.18 -19.26
N GLU A 43 -1.25 -10.64 -20.46
CA GLU A 43 -1.91 -9.34 -20.68
C GLU A 43 -3.38 -9.39 -20.26
N GLU A 44 -4.11 -10.46 -20.59
CA GLU A 44 -5.50 -10.63 -20.16
C GLU A 44 -5.62 -10.69 -18.63
N ILE A 45 -4.69 -11.36 -17.96
CA ILE A 45 -4.63 -11.34 -16.49
C ILE A 45 -4.39 -9.91 -15.97
N ALA A 46 -3.49 -9.14 -16.59
CA ALA A 46 -3.27 -7.74 -16.22
C ALA A 46 -4.55 -6.91 -16.40
N ARG A 47 -5.27 -7.09 -17.51
CA ARG A 47 -6.55 -6.41 -17.79
C ARG A 47 -7.65 -6.73 -16.77
N ILE A 48 -7.68 -7.94 -16.20
CA ILE A 48 -8.60 -8.27 -15.11
C ILE A 48 -8.37 -7.31 -13.92
N TYR A 49 -7.13 -6.97 -13.62
CA TYR A 49 -6.80 -6.11 -12.48
C TYR A 49 -6.93 -4.63 -12.82
N THR A 50 -6.72 -4.20 -14.06
CA THR A 50 -7.05 -2.82 -14.47
C THR A 50 -8.55 -2.57 -14.33
N LYS A 51 -9.38 -3.53 -14.76
CA LYS A 51 -10.83 -3.46 -14.62
C LYS A 51 -11.29 -3.49 -13.15
N LYS A 52 -10.71 -4.36 -12.32
CA LYS A 52 -11.04 -4.43 -10.88
C LYS A 52 -10.74 -3.15 -10.12
N LEU A 53 -9.74 -2.41 -10.56
CA LEU A 53 -9.30 -1.14 -9.96
C LEU A 53 -9.87 0.09 -10.68
N GLU A 54 -10.68 -0.12 -11.72
CA GLU A 54 -11.30 0.94 -12.54
C GLU A 54 -10.26 1.89 -13.16
N ILE A 55 -9.16 1.31 -13.66
CA ILE A 55 -8.02 2.05 -14.25
C ILE A 55 -7.74 1.67 -15.71
N GLU A 56 -8.72 1.11 -16.44
CA GLU A 56 -8.56 0.74 -17.85
C GLU A 56 -8.09 1.91 -18.71
N TYR A 57 -8.50 3.14 -18.35
CA TYR A 57 -8.09 4.36 -19.03
C TYR A 57 -6.59 4.67 -18.94
N LEU A 58 -5.84 3.93 -18.11
CA LEU A 58 -4.38 4.04 -17.97
C LEU A 58 -3.63 3.01 -18.81
N GLU A 59 -4.30 2.04 -19.41
CA GLU A 59 -3.64 0.92 -20.10
C GLU A 59 -2.69 1.38 -21.21
N GLU A 60 -3.12 2.33 -22.03
CA GLU A 60 -2.35 2.87 -23.15
C GLU A 60 -1.51 4.12 -22.78
N ARG A 61 -1.63 4.60 -21.55
CA ARG A 61 -0.90 5.78 -21.10
C ARG A 61 0.49 5.38 -20.60
N PHE A 62 1.52 6.16 -20.94
CA PHE A 62 2.87 5.94 -20.43
C PHE A 62 2.96 6.24 -18.93
N ILE A 63 3.64 5.36 -18.18
CA ILE A 63 3.84 5.52 -16.73
C ILE A 63 4.49 6.86 -16.39
N THR A 64 5.44 7.32 -17.21
CA THR A 64 6.14 8.60 -17.04
C THR A 64 5.20 9.81 -17.08
N GLN A 65 4.05 9.70 -17.76
CA GLN A 65 3.04 10.76 -17.92
C GLN A 65 1.92 10.71 -16.87
N MET A 66 1.94 9.73 -15.96
CA MET A 66 0.92 9.53 -14.95
C MET A 66 1.19 10.39 -13.71
N SER A 67 0.11 10.83 -13.05
CA SER A 67 0.19 11.41 -11.71
C SER A 67 0.66 10.39 -10.68
N GLY A 68 1.14 10.84 -9.51
CA GLY A 68 1.57 9.95 -8.42
C GLY A 68 0.49 8.93 -8.01
N GLY A 69 -0.77 9.39 -7.88
CA GLY A 69 -1.90 8.50 -7.57
C GLY A 69 -2.19 7.49 -8.67
N GLN A 70 -2.08 7.87 -9.96
CA GLN A 70 -2.25 6.96 -11.08
C GLN A 70 -1.14 5.90 -11.13
N LYS A 71 0.12 6.32 -10.92
CA LYS A 71 1.26 5.39 -10.79
C LYS A 71 1.04 4.39 -9.65
N GLN A 72 0.57 4.88 -8.50
CA GLN A 72 0.27 4.05 -7.34
C GLN A 72 -0.77 2.97 -7.67
N MET A 73 -1.84 3.32 -8.38
CA MET A 73 -2.86 2.34 -8.80
C MET A 73 -2.29 1.31 -9.78
N CYS A 74 -1.44 1.70 -10.71
CA CYS A 74 -0.73 0.76 -11.60
C CYS A 74 0.22 -0.17 -10.83
N MET A 75 0.92 0.34 -9.80
CA MET A 75 1.78 -0.48 -8.93
C MET A 75 0.97 -1.52 -8.14
N ILE A 76 -0.21 -1.16 -7.63
CA ILE A 76 -1.13 -2.08 -6.98
C ILE A 76 -1.62 -3.14 -7.97
N ALA A 77 -2.06 -2.73 -9.16
CA ALA A 77 -2.50 -3.64 -10.22
C ALA A 77 -1.41 -4.64 -10.59
N ARG A 78 -0.16 -4.19 -10.73
CA ARG A 78 1.01 -5.02 -11.00
C ARG A 78 1.26 -6.03 -9.87
N ALA A 79 1.17 -5.59 -8.62
CA ALA A 79 1.29 -6.48 -7.47
C ALA A 79 0.19 -7.55 -7.47
N MET A 80 -1.06 -7.17 -7.78
CA MET A 80 -2.18 -8.10 -7.88
C MET A 80 -2.03 -9.05 -9.07
N ALA A 81 -1.48 -8.59 -10.20
CA ALA A 81 -1.24 -9.43 -11.37
C ALA A 81 -0.26 -10.58 -11.10
N ALA A 82 0.63 -10.44 -10.11
CA ALA A 82 1.47 -11.53 -9.62
C ALA A 82 0.66 -12.62 -8.89
N GLN A 83 -0.61 -12.38 -8.56
CA GLN A 83 -1.50 -13.28 -7.82
C GLN A 83 -0.86 -13.80 -6.52
N PRO A 84 -0.33 -12.92 -5.66
CA PRO A 84 0.32 -13.32 -4.42
C PRO A 84 -0.71 -13.66 -3.34
N LYS A 85 -0.24 -14.28 -2.25
CA LYS A 85 -1.04 -14.41 -1.02
C LYS A 85 -0.92 -13.18 -0.12
N MET A 86 0.20 -12.48 -0.22
CA MET A 86 0.54 -11.31 0.60
C MET A 86 1.06 -10.17 -0.27
N ILE A 87 0.66 -8.95 0.04
CA ILE A 87 1.18 -7.73 -0.58
C ILE A 87 1.82 -6.88 0.52
N ILE A 88 3.08 -6.48 0.29
CA ILE A 88 3.82 -5.60 1.19
C ILE A 88 3.94 -4.23 0.52
N PHE A 89 3.50 -3.19 1.20
CA PHE A 89 3.65 -1.80 0.77
C PHE A 89 4.66 -1.09 1.68
N ASP A 90 5.68 -0.49 1.08
CA ASP A 90 6.69 0.26 1.80
C ASP A 90 6.44 1.76 1.64
N GLU A 91 5.98 2.41 2.72
CA GLU A 91 5.59 3.82 2.78
C GLU A 91 4.74 4.31 1.60
N PRO A 92 3.67 3.60 1.23
CA PRO A 92 2.97 3.81 -0.03
C PRO A 92 2.26 5.16 -0.16
N THR A 93 2.20 5.92 0.93
CA THR A 93 1.45 7.19 0.98
C THR A 93 2.34 8.42 1.12
N SER A 94 3.66 8.25 1.22
CA SER A 94 4.61 9.35 1.50
C SER A 94 4.61 10.47 0.44
N ALA A 95 4.37 10.13 -0.82
CA ALA A 95 4.31 11.07 -1.95
C ALA A 95 2.90 11.44 -2.40
N LEU A 96 1.86 11.03 -1.65
CA LEU A 96 0.46 11.26 -2.00
C LEU A 96 -0.13 12.44 -1.24
N ASP A 97 -0.98 13.22 -1.91
CA ASP A 97 -1.84 14.18 -1.24
C ASP A 97 -2.89 13.49 -0.36
N PHE A 98 -3.51 14.25 0.53
CA PHE A 98 -4.46 13.74 1.51
C PHE A 98 -5.61 12.92 0.89
N GLY A 99 -6.16 13.38 -0.25
CA GLY A 99 -7.26 12.68 -0.93
C GLY A 99 -6.82 11.33 -1.51
N ASN A 100 -5.62 11.28 -2.11
CA ASN A 100 -5.06 10.06 -2.66
C ASN A 100 -4.59 9.09 -1.56
N GLN A 101 -4.12 9.57 -0.40
CA GLN A 101 -3.87 8.73 0.77
C GLN A 101 -5.12 7.97 1.21
N TYR A 102 -6.26 8.65 1.32
CA TYR A 102 -7.53 8.02 1.69
C TYR A 102 -8.04 7.01 0.64
N LYS A 103 -7.87 7.31 -0.66
CA LYS A 103 -8.17 6.35 -1.73
C LYS A 103 -7.32 5.09 -1.60
N PHE A 104 -6.03 5.25 -1.33
CA PHE A 104 -5.13 4.13 -1.08
C PHE A 104 -5.58 3.28 0.12
N LEU A 105 -5.93 3.89 1.25
CA LEU A 105 -6.42 3.16 2.43
C LEU A 105 -7.72 2.37 2.14
N ARG A 106 -8.64 2.93 1.34
CA ARG A 106 -9.82 2.21 0.86
C ARG A 106 -9.43 1.00 0.02
N THR A 107 -8.46 1.17 -0.88
CA THR A 107 -7.95 0.05 -1.69
C THR A 107 -7.33 -1.05 -0.82
N VAL A 108 -6.60 -0.69 0.23
CA VAL A 108 -6.06 -1.67 1.19
C VAL A 108 -7.17 -2.44 1.91
N LYS A 109 -8.24 -1.76 2.35
CA LYS A 109 -9.41 -2.43 2.94
C LYS A 109 -10.05 -3.41 1.97
N TRP A 110 -10.25 -2.97 0.74
CA TRP A 110 -10.81 -3.81 -0.32
C TRP A 110 -9.91 -5.02 -0.63
N LEU A 111 -8.59 -4.87 -0.65
CA LEU A 111 -7.66 -6.00 -0.80
C LEU A 111 -7.82 -7.04 0.32
N LYS A 112 -8.03 -6.60 1.57
CA LYS A 112 -8.33 -7.49 2.70
C LYS A 112 -9.63 -8.27 2.48
N GLU A 113 -10.68 -7.60 2.00
CA GLU A 113 -11.98 -8.22 1.68
C GLU A 113 -11.85 -9.26 0.57
N LEU A 114 -10.93 -9.07 -0.38
CA LEU A 114 -10.59 -10.04 -1.40
C LEU A 114 -9.73 -11.22 -0.89
N GLY A 115 -9.34 -11.22 0.39
CA GLY A 115 -8.57 -12.30 1.01
C GLY A 115 -7.05 -12.14 0.92
N TYR A 116 -6.52 -11.01 0.49
CA TYR A 116 -5.09 -10.75 0.53
C TYR A 116 -4.63 -10.46 1.97
N SER A 117 -3.50 -11.04 2.37
CA SER A 117 -2.74 -10.54 3.53
C SER A 117 -2.01 -9.26 3.10
N VAL A 118 -2.20 -8.18 3.85
CA VAL A 118 -1.54 -6.90 3.55
C VAL A 118 -0.66 -6.49 4.72
N VAL A 119 0.59 -6.14 4.43
CA VAL A 119 1.52 -5.49 5.35
C VAL A 119 1.87 -4.15 4.76
N LEU A 120 1.86 -3.09 5.55
CA LEU A 120 2.32 -1.77 5.10
C LEU A 120 3.17 -1.10 6.17
N THR A 121 4.20 -0.37 5.76
CA THR A 121 4.93 0.54 6.62
C THR A 121 4.34 1.94 6.50
N THR A 122 4.31 2.69 7.59
CA THR A 122 3.81 4.07 7.61
C THR A 122 4.36 4.82 8.80
N HIS A 123 4.55 6.12 8.65
CA HIS A 123 4.83 7.05 9.75
C HIS A 123 3.56 7.69 10.33
N ASN A 124 2.37 7.40 9.77
CA ASN A 124 1.12 7.97 10.23
C ASN A 124 0.34 6.95 11.08
N PRO A 125 0.27 7.10 12.41
CA PRO A 125 -0.42 6.17 13.30
C PRO A 125 -1.93 6.14 13.07
N ASP A 126 -2.55 7.22 12.56
CA ASP A 126 -3.97 7.22 12.22
C ASP A 126 -4.31 6.24 11.11
N PHE A 127 -3.36 5.90 10.23
CA PHE A 127 -3.59 4.88 9.20
C PHE A 127 -3.75 3.48 9.81
N ALA A 128 -2.98 3.18 10.87
CA ALA A 128 -3.16 1.94 11.60
C ALA A 128 -4.55 1.87 12.25
N VAL A 129 -5.02 2.97 12.85
CA VAL A 129 -6.37 3.06 13.42
C VAL A 129 -7.43 2.86 12.34
N LEU A 130 -7.28 3.49 11.17
CA LEU A 130 -8.23 3.40 10.06
C LEU A 130 -8.30 1.99 9.44
N LEU A 131 -7.17 1.30 9.35
CA LEU A 131 -7.09 -0.03 8.72
C LEU A 131 -7.43 -1.16 9.70
N GLY A 132 -7.17 -0.96 10.99
CA GLY A 132 -7.30 -2.00 12.01
C GLY A 132 -6.31 -3.16 11.80
N GLY A 133 -6.43 -4.18 12.63
CA GLY A 133 -5.59 -5.37 12.56
C GLY A 133 -4.45 -5.32 13.57
N TYR A 134 -3.26 -5.79 13.17
CA TYR A 134 -2.07 -5.84 14.02
C TYR A 134 -1.08 -4.74 13.65
N VAL A 135 -0.37 -4.27 14.66
CA VAL A 135 0.67 -3.24 14.53
C VAL A 135 1.99 -3.78 15.08
N ALA A 136 3.05 -3.60 14.33
CA ALA A 136 4.43 -3.71 14.80
C ALA A 136 5.01 -2.30 14.91
N LEU A 137 5.29 -1.86 16.14
CA LEU A 137 5.87 -0.56 16.43
C LEU A 137 7.38 -0.75 16.61
N VAL A 138 8.17 -0.23 15.67
CA VAL A 138 9.63 -0.38 15.65
C VAL A 138 10.26 0.88 16.22
N LYS A 139 10.97 0.77 17.35
CA LYS A 139 11.70 1.88 17.97
C LYS A 139 13.12 2.01 17.41
N GLY A 140 13.71 3.19 17.59
CA GLY A 140 15.05 3.50 17.06
C GLY A 140 16.19 2.66 17.65
N ASP A 141 16.00 2.05 18.82
CA ASP A 141 16.91 1.12 19.48
C ASP A 141 16.76 -0.34 19.02
N GLY A 142 15.81 -0.60 18.10
CA GLY A 142 15.50 -1.92 17.58
C GLY A 142 14.48 -2.70 18.40
N GLU A 143 13.94 -2.15 19.49
CA GLU A 143 12.84 -2.73 20.23
C GLU A 143 11.57 -2.76 19.35
N VAL A 144 10.82 -3.85 19.37
CA VAL A 144 9.60 -4.04 18.59
C VAL A 144 8.43 -4.34 19.52
N GLY A 145 7.46 -3.44 19.59
CA GLY A 145 6.15 -3.69 20.17
C GLY A 145 5.22 -4.35 19.13
N PHE A 146 4.52 -5.41 19.46
CA PHE A 146 3.58 -6.09 18.58
C PHE A 146 2.26 -6.39 19.29
N GLY A 147 1.14 -6.09 18.63
CA GLY A 147 -0.20 -6.34 19.19
C GLY A 147 -1.29 -5.82 18.26
N THR A 148 -2.51 -5.80 18.74
CA THR A 148 -3.63 -5.14 18.05
C THR A 148 -3.46 -3.62 18.03
N VAL A 149 -4.20 -2.94 17.14
CA VAL A 149 -4.23 -1.47 17.10
C VAL A 149 -4.52 -0.89 18.48
N ASP A 150 -5.52 -1.41 19.19
CA ASP A 150 -5.93 -0.89 20.50
C ASP A 150 -4.90 -1.13 21.62
N GLU A 151 -4.06 -2.14 21.49
CA GLU A 151 -2.98 -2.42 22.42
C GLU A 151 -1.75 -1.55 22.17
N ILE A 152 -1.43 -1.29 20.91
CA ILE A 152 -0.18 -0.63 20.50
C ILE A 152 -0.36 0.87 20.28
N ILE A 153 -1.46 1.33 19.65
CA ILE A 153 -1.70 2.74 19.36
C ILE A 153 -2.26 3.43 20.60
N ARG A 154 -1.36 3.74 21.52
CA ARG A 154 -1.65 4.43 22.79
C ARG A 154 -0.78 5.67 22.94
N SER A 155 -1.27 6.67 23.68
CA SER A 155 -0.57 7.93 23.94
C SER A 155 0.86 7.71 24.42
N GLU A 156 1.06 6.79 25.36
CA GLU A 156 2.39 6.49 25.93
C GLU A 156 3.37 5.95 24.88
N ASN A 157 2.93 4.93 24.13
CA ASN A 157 3.76 4.27 23.12
C ASN A 157 4.15 5.24 21.99
N LEU A 158 3.19 6.03 21.51
CA LEU A 158 3.43 6.99 20.45
C LEU A 158 4.27 8.18 20.94
N SER A 159 4.03 8.67 22.16
CA SER A 159 4.85 9.75 22.75
C SER A 159 6.31 9.32 22.89
N GLN A 160 6.55 8.09 23.33
CA GLN A 160 7.90 7.53 23.42
C GLN A 160 8.54 7.36 22.03
N LEU A 161 7.78 6.86 21.04
CA LEU A 161 8.28 6.62 19.68
C LEU A 161 8.72 7.91 19.00
N TYR A 162 7.88 8.96 19.09
CA TYR A 162 8.10 10.21 18.36
C TYR A 162 8.85 11.28 19.18
N GLY A 163 9.07 11.06 20.47
CA GLY A 163 9.67 12.06 21.36
C GLY A 163 8.80 13.31 21.55
N LEU A 164 7.49 13.18 21.43
CA LEU A 164 6.50 14.24 21.48
C LEU A 164 5.39 13.88 22.46
N ASN A 165 4.76 14.87 23.09
CA ASN A 165 3.51 14.63 23.80
C ASN A 165 2.38 14.41 22.78
N LEU A 166 1.89 13.19 22.71
CA LEU A 166 0.78 12.78 21.86
C LEU A 166 -0.37 12.28 22.71
N ASN A 167 -1.58 12.57 22.27
CA ASN A 167 -2.81 12.05 22.87
C ASN A 167 -3.56 11.19 21.84
N VAL A 168 -3.95 10.00 22.26
CA VAL A 168 -4.86 9.12 21.49
C VAL A 168 -6.21 9.16 22.18
N SER A 169 -7.19 9.80 21.55
CA SER A 169 -8.52 9.99 22.11
C SER A 169 -9.59 9.57 21.11
N TYR A 170 -10.67 9.01 21.65
CA TYR A 170 -11.87 8.76 20.85
C TYR A 170 -12.57 10.08 20.53
N ILE A 171 -12.88 10.28 19.26
CA ILE A 171 -13.59 11.47 18.76
C ILE A 171 -14.96 11.04 18.24
N ASP A 172 -16.01 11.52 18.89
CA ASP A 172 -17.40 11.12 18.61
C ASP A 172 -17.85 11.46 17.20
N GLU A 173 -17.40 12.58 16.65
CA GLU A 173 -17.77 13.06 15.32
C GLU A 173 -17.27 12.12 14.21
N VAL A 174 -16.13 11.50 14.40
CA VAL A 174 -15.54 10.57 13.44
C VAL A 174 -15.63 9.10 13.86
N LYS A 175 -16.17 8.84 15.07
CA LYS A 175 -16.42 7.51 15.66
C LYS A 175 -15.19 6.60 15.65
N ARG A 176 -14.03 7.14 16.00
CA ARG A 176 -12.76 6.42 16.10
C ARG A 176 -11.76 7.11 17.02
N ASN A 177 -10.75 6.39 17.44
CA ASN A 177 -9.57 6.99 18.04
C ASN A 177 -8.82 7.83 16.99
N CYS A 178 -8.27 8.97 17.42
CA CYS A 178 -7.43 9.85 16.64
C CYS A 178 -6.15 10.15 17.41
N CYS A 179 -5.03 10.25 16.70
CA CYS A 179 -3.75 10.64 17.25
C CYS A 179 -3.61 12.17 17.13
N LEU A 180 -3.51 12.84 18.27
CA LEU A 180 -3.53 14.30 18.37
C LEU A 180 -2.22 14.81 18.95
N THR A 181 -1.70 15.91 18.41
CA THR A 181 -0.59 16.66 19.00
C THR A 181 -1.13 17.79 19.86
N TYR A 182 -0.43 18.11 20.94
CA TYR A 182 -0.70 19.35 21.69
C TYR A 182 -0.26 20.58 20.88
N PRO A 183 -0.82 21.76 21.15
CA PRO A 183 -0.37 23.00 20.53
C PRO A 183 1.11 23.23 20.76
N LEU A 184 1.79 23.86 19.79
CA LEU A 184 3.20 24.25 19.84
C LEU A 184 3.40 25.41 20.81
#